data_f753d599358e678769fae780b77fa542
#
_entry.id   f753d599358e678769fae780b77fa542
#
_cell.length_a   1.000
_cell.length_b   1.000
_cell.length_c   1.000
_cell.angle_alpha   90.00
_cell.angle_beta   90.00
_cell.angle_gamma   90.00
#
_symmetry.space_group_name_H-M   'P 1'
#
loop_
_entity.id
_entity.type
_entity.pdbx_description
1 polymer ?
#
loop_
_entity_poly.entity_id
_entity_poly.type
_entity_poly.pdbx_seq_one_letter_code
_entity_poly.pdbx_strand_id
1 'polypeptide(L)'
;MLDGASRLNELVARAASDGQPALGMTDHGNMYGVLDFYKECKAQGVKPIIGMEAYQAHEHRSERPSRRGRVDDTGGETEGGGKLYYHLTLLAENNTGYHNLIQLSSRAFLEGYYYQPRLDWDLLSRYSGGIIATSGCLGGHVLQRLLKGDEAGALAAAGRLQEIFGRDNFFIELQDHGIPDQHRTNPLLVDIAKRLDAPLLATNDTHYTHREDHEAHDALLCVQTGSTIAEP
;
A
#
# COMPACT_ATOMS: atom_id res chain seq x y z
N MET A 1 -10.79 -7.87 -10.15
CA MET A 1 -11.40 -7.38 -8.91
C MET A 1 -10.53 -7.93 -7.80
N LEU A 2 -10.00 -7.07 -6.95
CA LEU A 2 -9.19 -7.49 -5.80
C LEU A 2 -10.05 -7.42 -4.53
N ASP A 3 -9.81 -6.50 -3.65
CA ASP A 3 -10.42 -6.43 -2.33
C ASP A 3 -11.19 -5.13 -2.07
N GLY A 4 -11.08 -4.14 -2.96
CA GLY A 4 -11.83 -2.89 -2.81
C GLY A 4 -13.29 -3.01 -3.20
N ALA A 5 -14.20 -2.65 -2.29
CA ALA A 5 -15.66 -2.62 -2.49
C ALA A 5 -16.21 -1.18 -2.61
N SER A 6 -15.39 -0.14 -2.44
CA SER A 6 -15.81 1.26 -2.55
C SER A 6 -16.17 1.62 -3.98
N ARG A 7 -17.28 2.35 -4.14
CA ARG A 7 -17.63 3.02 -5.40
C ARG A 7 -17.15 4.46 -5.35
N LEU A 8 -16.44 4.92 -6.38
CA LEU A 8 -15.79 6.23 -6.39
C LEU A 8 -16.74 7.39 -6.06
N ASN A 9 -17.91 7.43 -6.68
CA ASN A 9 -18.90 8.49 -6.45
C ASN A 9 -19.43 8.50 -5.01
N GLU A 10 -19.68 7.32 -4.43
CA GLU A 10 -20.17 7.19 -3.05
C GLU A 10 -19.07 7.55 -2.05
N LEU A 11 -17.84 7.09 -2.28
CA LEU A 11 -16.70 7.36 -1.41
C LEU A 11 -16.36 8.86 -1.40
N VAL A 12 -16.30 9.52 -2.56
CA VAL A 12 -16.01 10.96 -2.65
C VAL A 12 -17.16 11.79 -2.05
N ALA A 13 -18.43 11.41 -2.30
CA ALA A 13 -19.58 12.06 -1.68
C ALA A 13 -19.55 11.92 -0.15
N ARG A 14 -19.15 10.76 0.37
CA ARG A 14 -18.98 10.55 1.81
C ARG A 14 -17.88 11.44 2.37
N ALA A 15 -16.71 11.49 1.75
CA ALA A 15 -15.62 12.37 2.16
C ALA A 15 -16.04 13.85 2.17
N ALA A 16 -16.75 14.30 1.13
CA ALA A 16 -17.27 15.67 1.06
C ALA A 16 -18.27 15.96 2.19
N SER A 17 -19.21 15.03 2.46
CA SER A 17 -20.21 15.19 3.53
C SER A 17 -19.60 15.22 4.93
N ASP A 18 -18.49 14.51 5.12
CA ASP A 18 -17.73 14.52 6.38
C ASP A 18 -16.82 15.75 6.52
N GLY A 19 -16.80 16.64 5.51
CA GLY A 19 -15.95 17.83 5.51
C GLY A 19 -14.46 17.53 5.34
N GLN A 20 -14.12 16.39 4.78
CA GLN A 20 -12.72 16.03 4.51
C GLN A 20 -12.17 16.92 3.38
N PRO A 21 -11.03 17.60 3.58
CA PRO A 21 -10.49 18.52 2.57
C PRO A 21 -9.83 17.79 1.39
N ALA A 22 -9.44 16.55 1.59
CA ALA A 22 -8.74 15.72 0.62
C ALA A 22 -9.09 14.24 0.80
N LEU A 23 -8.91 13.45 -0.27
CA LEU A 23 -9.05 12.00 -0.26
C LEU A 23 -7.93 11.39 -1.11
N GLY A 24 -7.31 10.31 -0.62
CA GLY A 24 -6.31 9.53 -1.35
C GLY A 24 -6.93 8.32 -2.02
N MET A 25 -6.38 7.91 -3.18
CA MET A 25 -6.68 6.65 -3.83
C MET A 25 -5.38 5.93 -4.19
N THR A 26 -5.28 4.65 -3.80
CA THR A 26 -4.07 3.84 -3.94
C THR A 26 -4.43 2.45 -4.44
N ASP A 27 -4.89 2.36 -5.70
CA ASP A 27 -5.22 1.08 -6.33
C ASP A 27 -4.02 0.12 -6.29
N HIS A 28 -4.29 -1.18 -6.09
CA HIS A 28 -3.28 -2.23 -6.02
C HIS A 28 -2.54 -2.43 -7.36
N GLY A 29 -1.26 -2.08 -7.38
CA GLY A 29 -0.33 -2.30 -8.49
C GLY A 29 -0.60 -1.51 -9.77
N ASN A 30 -1.58 -0.61 -9.76
CA ASN A 30 -1.99 0.12 -10.96
C ASN A 30 -2.53 1.52 -10.65
N MET A 31 -2.93 2.25 -11.68
CA MET A 31 -3.50 3.59 -11.61
C MET A 31 -4.77 3.72 -12.48
N TYR A 32 -5.53 2.63 -12.64
CA TYR A 32 -6.66 2.61 -13.60
C TYR A 32 -7.81 3.54 -13.21
N GLY A 33 -8.09 3.69 -11.92
CA GLY A 33 -9.17 4.54 -11.41
C GLY A 33 -8.84 6.03 -11.32
N VAL A 34 -7.58 6.42 -11.53
CA VAL A 34 -7.09 7.77 -11.23
C VAL A 34 -7.85 8.89 -11.93
N LEU A 35 -8.16 8.74 -13.22
CA LEU A 35 -8.84 9.80 -13.99
C LEU A 35 -10.26 10.03 -13.51
N ASP A 36 -11.01 8.95 -13.25
CA ASP A 36 -12.39 9.04 -12.78
C ASP A 36 -12.42 9.55 -11.33
N PHE A 37 -11.51 9.09 -10.48
CA PHE A 37 -11.31 9.60 -9.13
C PHE A 37 -11.02 11.11 -9.12
N TYR A 38 -10.07 11.56 -9.95
CA TYR A 38 -9.74 12.97 -10.06
C TYR A 38 -10.95 13.82 -10.46
N LYS A 39 -11.70 13.39 -11.48
CA LYS A 39 -12.90 14.11 -11.96
C LYS A 39 -13.97 14.20 -10.88
N GLU A 40 -14.23 13.09 -10.19
CA GLU A 40 -15.24 13.03 -9.14
C GLU A 40 -14.87 13.93 -7.94
N CYS A 41 -13.62 13.85 -7.48
CA CYS A 41 -13.12 14.73 -6.42
C CYS A 41 -13.24 16.22 -6.79
N LYS A 42 -12.87 16.57 -8.02
CA LYS A 42 -13.01 17.97 -8.50
C LYS A 42 -14.45 18.42 -8.56
N ALA A 43 -15.37 17.55 -8.97
CA ALA A 43 -16.80 17.88 -9.04
C ALA A 43 -17.41 18.11 -7.64
N GLN A 44 -16.91 17.44 -6.62
CA GLN A 44 -17.42 17.53 -5.24
C GLN A 44 -16.58 18.43 -4.32
N GLY A 45 -15.55 19.11 -4.84
CA GLY A 45 -14.74 20.06 -4.08
C GLY A 45 -13.76 19.41 -3.10
N VAL A 46 -13.48 18.11 -3.24
CA VAL A 46 -12.48 17.38 -2.48
C VAL A 46 -11.14 17.39 -3.23
N LYS A 47 -10.01 17.63 -2.54
CA LYS A 47 -8.68 17.56 -3.18
C LYS A 47 -8.31 16.10 -3.44
N PRO A 48 -8.09 15.66 -4.72
CA PRO A 48 -7.61 14.31 -4.99
C PRO A 48 -6.12 14.18 -4.65
N ILE A 49 -5.77 13.13 -3.92
CA ILE A 49 -4.39 12.70 -3.70
C ILE A 49 -4.21 11.42 -4.51
N ILE A 50 -3.41 11.50 -5.56
CA ILE A 50 -3.20 10.40 -6.50
C ILE A 50 -2.09 9.50 -5.98
N GLY A 51 -2.35 8.21 -5.92
CA GLY A 51 -1.38 7.23 -5.46
C GLY A 51 -1.51 5.87 -6.13
N MET A 52 -0.74 4.94 -5.62
CA MET A 52 -0.73 3.54 -5.98
C MET A 52 -0.25 2.72 -4.78
N GLU A 53 -0.90 1.62 -4.48
CA GLU A 53 -0.34 0.61 -3.58
C GLU A 53 0.47 -0.38 -4.41
N ALA A 54 1.78 -0.12 -4.47
CA ALA A 54 2.70 -0.90 -5.29
C ALA A 54 3.01 -2.27 -4.67
N TYR A 55 3.28 -3.25 -5.51
CA TYR A 55 3.85 -4.53 -5.12
C TYR A 55 5.37 -4.48 -5.28
N GLN A 56 6.10 -4.57 -4.18
CA GLN A 56 7.55 -4.57 -4.17
C GLN A 56 8.08 -6.01 -4.12
N ALA A 57 8.90 -6.41 -5.10
CA ALA A 57 9.59 -7.70 -5.09
C ALA A 57 10.53 -7.80 -3.87
N HIS A 58 10.81 -9.04 -3.44
CA HIS A 58 11.70 -9.27 -2.30
C HIS A 58 13.10 -8.68 -2.57
N GLU A 59 13.70 -9.01 -3.70
CA GLU A 59 14.99 -8.47 -4.14
C GLU A 59 14.85 -7.75 -5.48
N HIS A 60 14.76 -8.47 -6.59
CA HIS A 60 14.71 -7.91 -7.93
C HIS A 60 13.43 -8.31 -8.67
N ARG A 61 12.83 -7.38 -9.42
CA ARG A 61 11.57 -7.58 -10.15
C ARG A 61 11.58 -8.70 -11.18
N SER A 62 12.77 -9.08 -11.68
CA SER A 62 12.90 -10.20 -12.64
C SER A 62 12.91 -11.58 -11.98
N GLU A 63 13.01 -11.67 -10.67
CA GLU A 63 13.01 -12.94 -9.96
C GLU A 63 11.67 -13.65 -10.07
N ARG A 64 11.75 -14.99 -10.14
CA ARG A 64 10.59 -15.88 -10.24
C ARG A 64 10.72 -17.01 -9.21
N PRO A 65 10.74 -16.68 -7.90
CA PRO A 65 10.92 -17.66 -6.84
C PRO A 65 9.77 -18.67 -6.82
N SER A 66 10.07 -19.92 -6.46
CA SER A 66 9.04 -20.93 -6.24
C SER A 66 8.11 -20.51 -5.11
N ARG A 67 6.80 -20.59 -5.38
CA ARG A 67 5.77 -20.22 -4.42
C ARG A 67 5.41 -21.36 -3.50
N ARG A 68 5.22 -21.07 -2.22
CA ARG A 68 4.67 -21.97 -1.22
C ARG A 68 3.25 -21.54 -0.85
N GLY A 69 2.30 -22.45 -0.92
CA GLY A 69 0.91 -22.18 -0.51
C GLY A 69 0.13 -21.25 -1.44
N ARG A 70 -0.98 -20.70 -0.93
CA ARG A 70 -1.80 -19.70 -1.62
C ARG A 70 -1.16 -18.32 -1.52
N VAL A 71 -1.44 -17.45 -2.50
CA VAL A 71 -1.19 -16.02 -2.38
C VAL A 71 -2.37 -15.44 -1.62
N ASP A 72 -2.11 -14.84 -0.49
CA ASP A 72 -3.05 -14.02 0.28
C ASP A 72 -2.85 -12.53 -0.06
N ASP A 73 -3.67 -11.68 0.52
CA ASP A 73 -3.58 -10.22 0.43
C ASP A 73 -2.29 -9.65 1.05
N THR A 74 -1.57 -10.42 1.86
CA THR A 74 -0.26 -10.03 2.43
C THR A 74 0.94 -10.47 1.58
N GLY A 75 0.73 -10.99 0.36
CA GLY A 75 1.78 -11.20 -0.62
C GLY A 75 2.34 -12.61 -0.77
N GLY A 76 1.67 -13.67 -0.31
CA GLY A 76 2.11 -15.07 -0.46
C GLY A 76 3.57 -15.34 -0.06
N GLU A 77 3.91 -16.60 0.17
CA GLU A 77 5.26 -16.97 0.61
C GLU A 77 6.06 -17.73 -0.46
N THR A 78 7.38 -17.57 -0.43
CA THR A 78 8.32 -18.37 -1.20
C THR A 78 8.77 -19.59 -0.40
N GLU A 79 9.31 -20.60 -1.07
CA GLU A 79 9.94 -21.76 -0.40
C GLU A 79 11.08 -21.36 0.54
N GLY A 80 11.74 -20.22 0.28
CA GLY A 80 12.79 -19.66 1.14
C GLY A 80 12.25 -18.85 2.34
N GLY A 81 10.92 -18.79 2.57
CA GLY A 81 10.29 -18.08 3.69
C GLY A 81 10.23 -16.56 3.52
N GLY A 82 10.61 -16.02 2.36
CA GLY A 82 10.37 -14.62 1.99
C GLY A 82 8.98 -14.43 1.40
N LYS A 83 8.53 -13.19 1.27
CA LYS A 83 7.30 -12.86 0.52
C LYS A 83 7.58 -12.79 -0.98
N LEU A 84 6.58 -13.13 -1.81
CA LEU A 84 6.64 -12.91 -3.26
C LEU A 84 6.72 -11.44 -3.61
N TYR A 85 6.04 -10.63 -2.82
CA TYR A 85 6.02 -9.17 -2.87
C TYR A 85 5.58 -8.61 -1.52
N TYR A 86 5.85 -7.32 -1.32
CA TYR A 86 5.40 -6.52 -0.19
C TYR A 86 4.56 -5.36 -0.71
N HIS A 87 3.65 -4.86 0.11
CA HIS A 87 2.86 -3.68 -0.20
C HIS A 87 3.67 -2.40 0.10
N LEU A 88 3.51 -1.39 -0.73
CA LEU A 88 4.15 -0.09 -0.55
C LEU A 88 3.24 1.02 -1.07
N THR A 89 2.77 1.87 -0.19
CA THR A 89 1.92 3.02 -0.54
C THR A 89 2.78 4.16 -1.07
N LEU A 90 2.48 4.58 -2.29
CA LEU A 90 3.15 5.67 -2.99
C LEU A 90 2.13 6.73 -3.41
N LEU A 91 2.40 8.00 -3.12
CA LEU A 91 1.53 9.13 -3.43
C LEU A 91 2.28 10.17 -4.27
N ALA A 92 1.61 10.79 -5.22
CA ALA A 92 2.17 11.88 -6.00
C ALA A 92 2.09 13.20 -5.20
N GLU A 93 3.23 13.78 -4.89
CA GLU A 93 3.33 15.12 -4.31
C GLU A 93 3.01 16.21 -5.34
N ASN A 94 3.42 15.97 -6.59
CA ASN A 94 3.32 16.91 -7.70
C ASN A 94 3.25 16.17 -9.04
N ASN A 95 3.20 16.92 -10.16
CA ASN A 95 3.10 16.33 -11.50
C ASN A 95 4.32 15.45 -11.87
N THR A 96 5.51 15.75 -11.38
CA THR A 96 6.68 14.88 -11.59
C THR A 96 6.45 13.53 -10.93
N GLY A 97 5.99 13.52 -9.67
CA GLY A 97 5.64 12.30 -8.96
C GLY A 97 4.52 11.53 -9.65
N TYR A 98 3.50 12.20 -10.17
CA TYR A 98 2.44 11.56 -10.95
C TYR A 98 3.00 10.82 -12.19
N HIS A 99 3.87 11.47 -12.98
CA HIS A 99 4.51 10.82 -14.12
C HIS A 99 5.43 9.67 -13.68
N ASN A 100 6.11 9.81 -12.55
CA ASN A 100 6.94 8.74 -12.00
C ASN A 100 6.11 7.55 -11.52
N LEU A 101 4.93 7.76 -10.92
CA LEU A 101 3.99 6.66 -10.61
C LEU A 101 3.54 5.91 -11.87
N ILE A 102 3.25 6.62 -12.97
CA ILE A 102 2.93 6.00 -14.27
C ILE A 102 4.11 5.14 -14.75
N GLN A 103 5.35 5.63 -14.66
CA GLN A 103 6.53 4.86 -15.03
C GLN A 103 6.70 3.61 -14.16
N LEU A 104 6.55 3.74 -12.84
CA LEU A 104 6.63 2.63 -11.90
C LEU A 104 5.58 1.56 -12.20
N SER A 105 4.30 1.94 -12.33
CA SER A 105 3.22 1.03 -12.68
C SER A 105 3.47 0.33 -14.02
N SER A 106 3.80 1.07 -15.06
CA SER A 106 4.04 0.49 -16.40
C SER A 106 5.21 -0.50 -16.40
N ARG A 107 6.32 -0.17 -15.75
CA ARG A 107 7.48 -1.05 -15.67
C ARG A 107 7.24 -2.27 -14.77
N ALA A 108 6.46 -2.13 -13.71
CA ALA A 108 6.04 -3.26 -12.90
C ALA A 108 5.29 -4.31 -13.73
N PHE A 109 4.40 -3.88 -14.63
CA PHE A 109 3.71 -4.77 -15.57
C PHE A 109 4.63 -5.35 -16.63
N LEU A 110 5.47 -4.53 -17.27
CA LEU A 110 6.27 -4.94 -18.42
C LEU A 110 7.49 -5.78 -18.02
N GLU A 111 8.11 -5.49 -16.87
CA GLU A 111 9.38 -6.06 -16.46
C GLU A 111 9.26 -6.99 -15.24
N GLY A 112 8.29 -6.70 -14.35
CA GLY A 112 8.20 -7.32 -13.02
C GLY A 112 7.01 -8.27 -12.81
N TYR A 113 6.15 -8.49 -13.81
CA TYR A 113 4.95 -9.27 -13.65
C TYR A 113 5.25 -10.73 -13.30
N TYR A 114 4.87 -11.11 -12.08
CA TYR A 114 4.91 -12.49 -11.61
C TYR A 114 3.90 -12.63 -10.47
N TYR A 115 2.74 -13.21 -10.76
CA TYR A 115 1.48 -13.17 -9.99
C TYR A 115 0.89 -11.76 -9.88
N GLN A 116 1.72 -10.76 -9.57
CA GLN A 116 1.37 -9.33 -9.50
C GLN A 116 2.41 -8.49 -10.25
N PRO A 117 2.07 -7.26 -10.67
CA PRO A 117 3.03 -6.33 -11.25
C PRO A 117 3.96 -5.79 -10.17
N ARG A 118 5.21 -6.29 -10.13
CA ARG A 118 6.17 -5.98 -9.07
C ARG A 118 7.21 -4.97 -9.52
N LEU A 119 7.49 -4.02 -8.67
CA LEU A 119 8.65 -3.14 -8.76
C LEU A 119 9.73 -3.59 -7.76
N ASP A 120 10.88 -2.94 -7.78
CA ASP A 120 12.01 -3.21 -6.89
C ASP A 120 12.73 -1.93 -6.46
N TRP A 121 13.75 -2.08 -5.65
CA TRP A 121 14.55 -0.97 -5.14
C TRP A 121 15.21 -0.13 -6.24
N ASP A 122 15.60 -0.73 -7.37
CA ASP A 122 16.20 -0.03 -8.50
C ASP A 122 15.18 0.92 -9.15
N LEU A 123 13.97 0.44 -9.45
CA LEU A 123 12.91 1.27 -9.99
C LEU A 123 12.50 2.38 -9.02
N LEU A 124 12.35 2.06 -7.73
CA LEU A 124 12.03 3.05 -6.71
C LEU A 124 13.07 4.17 -6.67
N SER A 125 14.36 3.82 -6.67
CA SER A 125 15.45 4.82 -6.66
C SER A 125 15.46 5.70 -7.90
N ARG A 126 15.15 5.14 -9.09
CA ARG A 126 15.14 5.89 -10.36
C ARG A 126 13.96 6.85 -10.49
N TYR A 127 12.82 6.50 -9.91
CA TYR A 127 11.54 7.21 -10.11
C TYR A 127 10.97 7.77 -8.81
N SER A 128 11.82 8.06 -7.79
CA SER A 128 11.40 8.59 -6.49
C SER A 128 10.99 10.06 -6.51
N GLY A 129 11.47 10.85 -7.48
CA GLY A 129 11.28 12.29 -7.50
C GLY A 129 9.79 12.70 -7.50
N GLY A 130 9.39 13.55 -6.53
CA GLY A 130 8.02 14.03 -6.36
C GLY A 130 7.03 12.95 -5.89
N ILE A 131 7.54 11.86 -5.29
CA ILE A 131 6.73 10.82 -4.67
C ILE A 131 6.89 10.88 -3.15
N ILE A 132 5.77 10.74 -2.45
CA ILE A 132 5.71 10.47 -1.03
C ILE A 132 5.49 8.97 -0.85
N ALA A 133 6.24 8.33 0.06
CA ALA A 133 6.08 6.93 0.41
C ALA A 133 5.75 6.76 1.88
N THR A 134 5.06 5.68 2.23
CA THR A 134 4.81 5.29 3.62
C THR A 134 5.44 3.93 3.93
N SER A 135 5.51 3.55 5.20
CA SER A 135 5.95 2.20 5.59
C SER A 135 4.93 1.11 5.23
N GLY A 136 3.73 1.50 4.82
CA GLY A 136 2.66 0.62 4.37
C GLY A 136 1.88 -0.08 5.48
N CYS A 137 0.98 -0.98 5.07
CA CYS A 137 0.12 -1.81 5.92
C CYS A 137 0.86 -3.06 6.46
N LEU A 138 0.14 -4.00 7.08
CA LEU A 138 0.72 -5.28 7.56
C LEU A 138 1.42 -6.08 6.44
N GLY A 139 1.01 -5.93 5.18
CA GLY A 139 1.68 -6.51 4.01
C GLY A 139 2.99 -5.83 3.61
N GLY A 140 3.34 -4.69 4.22
CA GLY A 140 4.53 -3.90 3.90
C GLY A 140 5.85 -4.53 4.34
N HIS A 141 6.94 -4.15 3.69
CA HIS A 141 8.27 -4.71 3.95
C HIS A 141 8.73 -4.49 5.40
N VAL A 142 8.48 -3.31 5.96
CA VAL A 142 8.84 -2.96 7.35
C VAL A 142 8.05 -3.82 8.33
N LEU A 143 6.73 -3.87 8.17
CA LEU A 143 5.86 -4.60 9.11
C LEU A 143 6.05 -6.11 9.04
N GLN A 144 6.27 -6.68 7.85
CA GLN A 144 6.56 -8.12 7.73
C GLN A 144 7.83 -8.54 8.46
N ARG A 145 8.82 -7.67 8.60
CA ARG A 145 10.01 -7.91 9.43
C ARG A 145 9.69 -7.81 10.91
N LEU A 146 8.91 -6.80 11.34
CA LEU A 146 8.45 -6.67 12.73
C LEU A 146 7.63 -7.88 13.18
N LEU A 147 6.74 -8.38 12.32
CA LEU A 147 5.94 -9.57 12.59
C LEU A 147 6.79 -10.82 12.84
N LYS A 148 7.96 -10.91 12.20
CA LYS A 148 8.95 -11.98 12.39
C LYS A 148 9.95 -11.71 13.53
N GLY A 149 9.82 -10.60 14.25
CA GLY A 149 10.75 -10.19 15.32
C GLY A 149 12.09 -9.63 14.83
N ASP A 150 12.22 -9.32 13.54
CA ASP A 150 13.42 -8.72 12.95
C ASP A 150 13.36 -7.20 12.99
N GLU A 151 13.48 -6.62 14.19
CA GLU A 151 13.45 -5.17 14.40
C GLU A 151 14.61 -4.44 13.70
N ALA A 152 15.80 -5.04 13.68
CA ALA A 152 16.96 -4.46 13.01
C ALA A 152 16.75 -4.39 11.49
N GLY A 153 16.23 -5.45 10.88
CA GLY A 153 15.88 -5.48 9.47
C GLY A 153 14.73 -4.54 9.13
N ALA A 154 13.74 -4.38 10.01
CA ALA A 154 12.65 -3.43 9.84
C ALA A 154 13.16 -1.99 9.81
N LEU A 155 14.03 -1.62 10.76
CA LEU A 155 14.69 -0.30 10.78
C LEU A 155 15.52 -0.06 9.52
N ALA A 156 16.29 -1.06 9.07
CA ALA A 156 17.10 -0.95 7.86
C ALA A 156 16.22 -0.76 6.60
N ALA A 157 15.10 -1.49 6.50
CA ALA A 157 14.16 -1.33 5.39
C ALA A 157 13.50 0.06 5.38
N ALA A 158 13.06 0.55 6.54
CA ALA A 158 12.49 1.89 6.68
C ALA A 158 13.54 2.98 6.36
N GLY A 159 14.78 2.83 6.84
CA GLY A 159 15.88 3.75 6.53
C GLY A 159 16.19 3.81 5.03
N ARG A 160 16.16 2.66 4.34
CA ARG A 160 16.35 2.60 2.88
C ARG A 160 15.24 3.31 2.13
N LEU A 161 13.98 3.18 2.55
CA LEU A 161 12.87 3.94 1.98
C LEU A 161 13.07 5.45 2.19
N GLN A 162 13.47 5.86 3.40
CA GLN A 162 13.76 7.26 3.69
C GLN A 162 14.92 7.81 2.85
N GLU A 163 15.98 7.04 2.62
CA GLU A 163 17.09 7.42 1.73
C GLU A 163 16.62 7.63 0.27
N ILE A 164 15.71 6.80 -0.21
CA ILE A 164 15.17 6.86 -1.58
C ILE A 164 14.24 8.05 -1.77
N PHE A 165 13.30 8.28 -0.85
CA PHE A 165 12.26 9.29 -1.01
C PHE A 165 12.57 10.62 -0.33
N GLY A 166 13.54 10.63 0.58
CA GLY A 166 13.90 11.79 1.39
C GLY A 166 13.12 11.86 2.71
N ARG A 167 13.67 12.60 3.69
CA ARG A 167 13.10 12.72 5.04
C ARG A 167 11.69 13.34 5.06
N ASP A 168 11.45 14.30 4.19
CA ASP A 168 10.18 15.03 4.14
C ASP A 168 9.09 14.27 3.38
N ASN A 169 9.47 13.24 2.60
CA ASN A 169 8.60 12.47 1.73
C ASN A 169 8.50 10.98 2.12
N PHE A 170 8.99 10.61 3.29
CA PHE A 170 8.80 9.26 3.84
C PHE A 170 8.14 9.32 5.21
N PHE A 171 7.04 8.59 5.37
CA PHE A 171 6.24 8.56 6.60
C PHE A 171 6.18 7.15 7.18
N ILE A 172 6.27 7.05 8.50
CA ILE A 172 5.93 5.81 9.20
C ILE A 172 4.42 5.78 9.41
N GLU A 173 3.77 4.82 8.79
CA GLU A 173 2.33 4.65 8.77
C GLU A 173 1.85 3.85 9.98
N LEU A 174 0.81 4.34 10.63
CA LEU A 174 0.13 3.68 11.74
C LEU A 174 -1.33 3.42 11.35
N GLN A 175 -1.77 2.18 11.53
CA GLN A 175 -3.14 1.76 11.34
C GLN A 175 -3.68 1.13 12.63
N ASP A 176 -4.97 1.33 12.92
CA ASP A 176 -5.64 0.69 14.06
C ASP A 176 -7.07 0.29 13.68
N HIS A 177 -7.22 -0.98 13.31
CA HIS A 177 -8.51 -1.62 13.01
C HIS A 177 -8.91 -2.63 14.09
N GLY A 178 -8.26 -2.59 15.26
CA GLY A 178 -8.45 -3.60 16.31
C GLY A 178 -7.74 -4.93 16.04
N ILE A 179 -6.87 -4.99 15.02
CA ILE A 179 -6.11 -6.19 14.67
C ILE A 179 -4.95 -6.38 15.66
N PRO A 180 -4.81 -7.55 16.32
CA PRO A 180 -3.77 -7.77 17.31
C PRO A 180 -2.34 -7.49 16.80
N ASP A 181 -2.06 -7.81 15.55
CA ASP A 181 -0.76 -7.55 14.93
C ASP A 181 -0.46 -6.06 14.77
N GLN A 182 -1.46 -5.22 14.47
CA GLN A 182 -1.31 -3.77 14.46
C GLN A 182 -0.99 -3.23 15.86
N HIS A 183 -1.71 -3.69 16.90
CA HIS A 183 -1.43 -3.29 18.28
C HIS A 183 -0.03 -3.70 18.73
N ARG A 184 0.47 -4.86 18.26
CA ARG A 184 1.82 -5.34 18.56
C ARG A 184 2.89 -4.54 17.86
N THR A 185 2.68 -4.15 16.60
CA THR A 185 3.70 -3.49 15.75
C THR A 185 3.71 -1.98 15.90
N ASN A 186 2.59 -1.32 16.19
CA ASN A 186 2.52 0.14 16.30
C ASN A 186 3.54 0.77 17.26
N PRO A 187 3.77 0.23 18.48
CA PRO A 187 4.82 0.77 19.37
C PRO A 187 6.22 0.69 18.75
N LEU A 188 6.52 -0.39 18.03
CA LEU A 188 7.81 -0.59 17.33
C LEU A 188 7.97 0.37 16.15
N LEU A 189 6.88 0.64 15.41
CA LEU A 189 6.86 1.64 14.34
C LEU A 189 7.13 3.06 14.88
N VAL A 190 6.55 3.40 16.04
CA VAL A 190 6.82 4.68 16.73
C VAL A 190 8.31 4.79 17.12
N ASP A 191 8.93 3.70 17.58
CA ASP A 191 10.37 3.69 17.86
C ASP A 191 11.21 3.88 16.60
N ILE A 192 10.88 3.17 15.53
CA ILE A 192 11.54 3.35 14.21
C ILE A 192 11.40 4.81 13.74
N ALA A 193 10.22 5.40 13.85
CA ALA A 193 9.99 6.80 13.48
C ALA A 193 10.90 7.77 14.25
N LYS A 194 11.02 7.58 15.57
CA LYS A 194 11.93 8.38 16.42
C LYS A 194 13.39 8.21 16.02
N ARG A 195 13.84 6.99 15.75
CA ARG A 195 15.23 6.69 15.38
C ARG A 195 15.63 7.25 14.03
N LEU A 196 14.70 7.27 13.07
CA LEU A 196 14.91 7.84 11.74
C LEU A 196 14.57 9.33 11.67
N ASP A 197 14.00 9.92 12.73
CA ASP A 197 13.41 11.26 12.71
C ASP A 197 12.43 11.41 11.53
N ALA A 198 11.60 10.38 11.34
CA ALA A 198 10.58 10.31 10.30
C ALA A 198 9.21 10.70 10.87
N PRO A 199 8.37 11.47 10.13
CA PRO A 199 7.04 11.81 10.58
C PRO A 199 6.12 10.58 10.63
N LEU A 200 5.15 10.62 11.55
CA LEU A 200 4.09 9.62 11.64
C LEU A 200 2.89 10.02 10.78
N LEU A 201 2.23 9.04 10.20
CA LEU A 201 1.00 9.20 9.43
C LEU A 201 -0.03 8.17 9.92
N ALA A 202 -1.22 8.61 10.32
CA ALA A 202 -2.34 7.71 10.62
C ALA A 202 -3.21 7.55 9.37
N THR A 203 -3.54 6.29 9.02
CA THR A 203 -4.40 5.97 7.89
C THR A 203 -5.43 4.91 8.27
N ASN A 204 -6.51 4.82 7.48
CA ASN A 204 -7.55 3.82 7.65
C ASN A 204 -7.49 2.67 6.65
N ASP A 205 -6.70 2.78 5.59
CA ASP A 205 -6.62 1.74 4.54
C ASP A 205 -8.03 1.23 4.14
N THR A 206 -8.88 2.19 3.73
CA THR A 206 -10.32 1.98 3.56
C THR A 206 -10.61 1.15 2.31
N HIS A 207 -11.29 0.00 2.47
CA HIS A 207 -11.67 -0.90 1.39
C HIS A 207 -13.17 -0.85 1.05
N TYR A 208 -13.99 -0.22 1.88
CA TYR A 208 -15.42 0.01 1.65
C TYR A 208 -15.87 1.35 2.24
N THR A 209 -17.02 1.89 1.78
CA THR A 209 -17.43 3.27 2.06
C THR A 209 -18.20 3.39 3.38
N HIS A 210 -19.17 2.51 3.62
CA HIS A 210 -20.04 2.57 4.79
C HIS A 210 -19.81 1.37 5.69
N ARG A 211 -20.01 1.55 7.01
CA ARG A 211 -19.79 0.47 7.98
C ARG A 211 -20.62 -0.79 7.67
N GLU A 212 -21.81 -0.62 7.16
CA GLU A 212 -22.72 -1.71 6.77
C GLU A 212 -22.23 -2.51 5.54
N ASP A 213 -21.27 -1.99 4.78
CA ASP A 213 -20.73 -2.67 3.60
C ASP A 213 -19.78 -3.82 3.96
N HIS A 214 -19.45 -4.01 5.26
CA HIS A 214 -18.52 -5.05 5.70
C HIS A 214 -18.92 -6.47 5.27
N GLU A 215 -20.21 -6.81 5.33
CA GLU A 215 -20.68 -8.15 4.91
C GLU A 215 -20.45 -8.38 3.40
N ALA A 216 -20.71 -7.35 2.59
CA ALA A 216 -20.44 -7.41 1.15
C ALA A 216 -18.93 -7.49 0.84
N HIS A 217 -18.12 -6.79 1.62
CA HIS A 217 -16.66 -6.84 1.52
C HIS A 217 -16.11 -8.23 1.92
N ASP A 218 -16.61 -8.84 3.00
CA ASP A 218 -16.24 -10.19 3.40
C ASP A 218 -16.57 -11.22 2.31
N ALA A 219 -17.73 -11.09 1.67
CA ALA A 219 -18.09 -11.94 0.53
C ALA A 219 -17.13 -11.73 -0.66
N LEU A 220 -16.71 -10.50 -0.93
CA LEU A 220 -15.72 -10.18 -1.97
C LEU A 220 -14.35 -10.82 -1.67
N LEU A 221 -13.89 -10.73 -0.43
CA LEU A 221 -12.65 -11.37 0.02
C LEU A 221 -12.72 -12.90 -0.12
N CYS A 222 -13.85 -13.52 0.18
CA CYS A 222 -14.05 -14.96 -0.03
C CYS A 222 -13.87 -15.34 -1.50
N VAL A 223 -14.40 -14.55 -2.43
CA VAL A 223 -14.21 -14.78 -3.88
C VAL A 223 -12.73 -14.67 -4.27
N GLN A 224 -12.02 -13.67 -3.74
CA GLN A 224 -10.61 -13.46 -4.04
C GLN A 224 -9.72 -14.57 -3.48
N THR A 225 -9.91 -14.94 -2.24
CA THR A 225 -9.08 -15.92 -1.52
C THR A 225 -9.48 -17.36 -1.79
N GLY A 226 -10.67 -17.59 -2.37
CA GLY A 226 -11.27 -18.93 -2.54
C GLY A 226 -11.67 -19.57 -1.22
N SER A 227 -12.02 -18.75 -0.23
CA SER A 227 -12.55 -19.12 1.08
C SER A 227 -14.07 -19.03 1.13
N THR A 228 -14.66 -19.29 2.28
CA THR A 228 -16.11 -19.15 2.53
C THR A 228 -16.34 -18.23 3.73
N ILE A 229 -17.50 -17.55 3.78
CA ILE A 229 -17.87 -16.67 4.91
C ILE A 229 -17.90 -17.42 6.26
N ALA A 230 -18.05 -18.74 6.24
CA ALA A 230 -18.07 -19.56 7.46
C ALA A 230 -16.65 -19.90 7.99
N GLU A 231 -15.61 -19.61 7.23
CA GLU A 231 -14.21 -19.78 7.66
C GLU A 231 -13.73 -18.46 8.32
N PRO A 232 -13.32 -18.51 9.60
CA PRO A 232 -12.87 -17.32 10.32
C PRO A 232 -11.52 -16.80 9.81
#